data_e1808d863fb1973cdbfa8500ceebfa86
#
_entry.id   e1808d863fb1973cdbfa8500ceebfa86
#
_cell.length_a   1.000
_cell.length_b   1.000
_cell.length_c   1.000
_cell.angle_alpha   90.00
_cell.angle_beta   90.00
_cell.angle_gamma   90.00
#
_symmetry.space_group_name_H-M   'P 1'
#
loop_
_entity.id
_entity.type
_entity.pdbx_description
1 polymer ?
#
loop_
_entity_poly.entity_id
_entity_poly.type
_entity_poly.pdbx_seq_one_letter_code
_entity_poly.pdbx_strand_id
1 'polypeptide(L)'
;MKRRTEHFTYELVRSRRRSMSLKVELDGTITVRAPFRTPPETADWFVESHRDWIEVRLRAGEQILAVRPSYTETERLEGKKRAENVLKERCCYYAGLMGVSYGSITVREQKTRWGSCSAKGNLNFNWKLVLMPEEILDYVVVHELAHRLQMNHSTEFWDCLLYTSDAADE
;
A
#
# COMPACT_ATOMS: atom_id res chain seq x y z
N MET A 1 1.93 -21.59 11.44
CA MET A 1 1.56 -22.40 12.62
C MET A 1 1.00 -21.47 13.69
N LYS A 2 -0.26 -21.65 14.09
CA LYS A 2 -0.87 -20.84 15.15
C LYS A 2 -0.35 -21.29 16.52
N ARG A 3 -0.04 -20.32 17.37
CA ARG A 3 0.41 -20.50 18.74
C ARG A 3 -0.35 -19.55 19.67
N ARG A 4 -0.41 -19.93 20.95
CA ARG A 4 -1.05 -19.13 21.99
C ARG A 4 -0.08 -19.00 23.17
N THR A 5 0.10 -17.78 23.62
CA THR A 5 0.77 -17.45 24.89
C THR A 5 -0.28 -17.13 25.96
N GLU A 6 0.13 -16.61 27.09
CA GLU A 6 -0.78 -16.20 28.16
C GLU A 6 -1.72 -15.08 27.71
N HIS A 7 -1.20 -14.10 26.93
CA HIS A 7 -1.96 -12.88 26.56
C HIS A 7 -2.35 -12.85 25.09
N PHE A 8 -1.63 -13.56 24.19
CA PHE A 8 -1.82 -13.39 22.75
C PHE A 8 -1.93 -14.71 22.00
N THR A 9 -2.69 -14.67 20.90
CA THR A 9 -2.64 -15.71 19.87
C THR A 9 -1.92 -15.13 18.65
N TYR A 10 -0.93 -15.85 18.13
CA TYR A 10 -0.12 -15.38 17.02
C TYR A 10 0.18 -16.49 16.00
N GLU A 11 0.57 -16.08 14.81
CA GLU A 11 1.04 -16.97 13.76
C GLU A 11 2.57 -17.01 13.73
N LEU A 12 3.17 -18.20 13.93
CA LEU A 12 4.60 -18.42 13.78
C LEU A 12 4.91 -18.86 12.34
N VAL A 13 5.66 -18.02 11.63
CA VAL A 13 6.16 -18.27 10.27
C VAL A 13 7.67 -18.44 10.32
N ARG A 14 8.17 -19.61 9.90
CA ARG A 14 9.60 -19.92 9.86
C ARG A 14 10.16 -19.71 8.44
N SER A 15 11.33 -19.11 8.34
CA SER A 15 11.97 -18.82 7.05
C SER A 15 13.51 -18.75 7.18
N ARG A 16 14.20 -18.66 6.05
CA ARG A 16 15.66 -18.44 5.98
C ARG A 16 16.02 -17.01 6.38
N ARG A 17 15.95 -16.70 7.65
CA ARG A 17 16.31 -15.39 8.21
C ARG A 17 17.22 -15.55 9.41
N ARG A 18 17.93 -14.47 9.79
CA ARG A 18 18.87 -14.47 10.91
C ARG A 18 18.27 -13.93 12.22
N SER A 19 17.19 -13.17 12.15
CA SER A 19 16.55 -12.52 13.29
C SER A 19 15.06 -12.80 13.34
N MET A 20 14.44 -12.65 14.50
CA MET A 20 12.98 -12.64 14.64
C MET A 20 12.41 -11.27 14.31
N SER A 21 11.17 -11.21 13.83
CA SER A 21 10.40 -10.00 13.72
C SER A 21 8.95 -10.24 14.09
N LEU A 22 8.36 -9.21 14.69
CA LEU A 22 6.97 -9.16 15.11
C LEU A 22 6.22 -8.18 14.21
N LYS A 23 5.03 -8.57 13.77
CA LYS A 23 4.12 -7.72 13.01
C LYS A 23 2.72 -7.83 13.59
N VAL A 24 2.07 -6.71 13.80
CA VAL A 24 0.65 -6.63 14.14
C VAL A 24 -0.06 -5.96 12.97
N GLU A 25 -1.00 -6.68 12.37
CA GLU A 25 -1.83 -6.17 11.28
C GLU A 25 -2.97 -5.30 11.85
N LEU A 26 -3.60 -4.49 11.00
CA LEU A 26 -4.73 -3.64 11.42
C LEU A 26 -5.94 -4.45 11.91
N ASP A 27 -6.12 -5.67 11.42
CA ASP A 27 -7.19 -6.58 11.83
C ASP A 27 -6.90 -7.32 13.16
N GLY A 28 -5.81 -6.96 13.84
CA GLY A 28 -5.38 -7.57 15.09
C GLY A 28 -4.59 -8.86 14.92
N THR A 29 -4.34 -9.33 13.69
CA THR A 29 -3.52 -10.52 13.44
C THR A 29 -2.07 -10.27 13.82
N ILE A 30 -1.54 -11.09 14.73
CA ILE A 30 -0.15 -11.04 15.17
C ILE A 30 0.65 -12.11 14.43
N THR A 31 1.73 -11.71 13.76
CA THR A 31 2.62 -12.62 13.04
C THR A 31 4.05 -12.49 13.56
N VAL A 32 4.64 -13.61 13.98
CA VAL A 32 6.07 -13.71 14.30
C VAL A 32 6.77 -14.44 13.17
N ARG A 33 7.76 -13.82 12.58
CA ARG A 33 8.66 -14.48 11.63
C ARG A 33 9.98 -14.79 12.31
N ALA A 34 10.40 -16.05 12.26
CA ALA A 34 11.57 -16.55 12.96
C ALA A 34 12.47 -17.43 12.06
N PRO A 35 13.76 -17.59 12.40
CA PRO A 35 14.62 -18.58 11.78
C PRO A 35 14.06 -20.00 11.93
N PHE A 36 14.40 -20.93 11.01
CA PHE A 36 13.92 -22.31 11.05
C PHE A 36 14.22 -23.04 12.37
N ARG A 37 15.38 -22.75 12.97
CA ARG A 37 15.85 -23.42 14.19
C ARG A 37 15.40 -22.77 15.50
N THR A 38 14.57 -21.72 15.43
CA THR A 38 14.08 -21.05 16.65
C THR A 38 13.15 -21.98 17.43
N PRO A 39 13.44 -22.28 18.70
CA PRO A 39 12.52 -23.02 19.55
C PRO A 39 11.18 -22.28 19.68
N PRO A 40 10.07 -23.00 19.76
CA PRO A 40 8.75 -22.37 19.90
C PRO A 40 8.66 -21.50 21.17
N GLU A 41 9.26 -21.92 22.27
CA GLU A 41 9.27 -21.22 23.56
C GLU A 41 9.99 -19.87 23.45
N THR A 42 11.03 -19.79 22.61
CA THR A 42 11.73 -18.53 22.33
C THR A 42 10.83 -17.55 21.59
N ALA A 43 9.98 -18.04 20.67
CA ALA A 43 9.01 -17.20 19.99
C ALA A 43 7.88 -16.75 20.94
N ASP A 44 7.44 -17.62 21.86
CA ASP A 44 6.45 -17.27 22.88
C ASP A 44 7.01 -16.17 23.80
N TRP A 45 8.22 -16.34 24.30
CA TRP A 45 8.89 -15.34 25.12
C TRP A 45 9.07 -14.02 24.37
N PHE A 46 9.42 -14.08 23.08
CA PHE A 46 9.59 -12.90 22.24
C PHE A 46 8.28 -12.11 22.10
N VAL A 47 7.14 -12.78 21.97
CA VAL A 47 5.82 -12.14 21.95
C VAL A 47 5.51 -11.48 23.28
N GLU A 48 5.67 -12.22 24.40
CA GLU A 48 5.39 -11.69 25.74
C GLU A 48 6.32 -10.53 26.12
N SER A 49 7.59 -10.58 25.73
CA SER A 49 8.54 -9.48 26.00
C SER A 49 8.21 -8.19 25.23
N HIS A 50 7.34 -8.25 24.20
CA HIS A 50 6.87 -7.09 23.43
C HIS A 50 5.40 -6.77 23.70
N ARG A 51 4.86 -7.21 24.83
CA ARG A 51 3.45 -7.07 25.20
C ARG A 51 2.95 -5.63 25.06
N ASP A 52 3.59 -4.68 25.70
CA ASP A 52 3.16 -3.28 25.69
C ASP A 52 3.11 -2.71 24.26
N TRP A 53 4.10 -3.05 23.45
CA TRP A 53 4.14 -2.64 22.05
C TRP A 53 2.99 -3.26 21.23
N ILE A 54 2.68 -4.55 21.47
CA ILE A 54 1.55 -5.24 20.79
C ILE A 54 0.23 -4.58 21.19
N GLU A 55 0.01 -4.34 22.48
CA GLU A 55 -1.22 -3.71 22.97
C GLU A 55 -1.43 -2.32 22.39
N VAL A 56 -0.38 -1.50 22.31
CA VAL A 56 -0.45 -0.18 21.67
C VAL A 56 -0.83 -0.31 20.19
N ARG A 57 -0.27 -1.28 19.47
CA ARG A 57 -0.57 -1.51 18.05
C ARG A 57 -1.99 -2.03 17.84
N LEU A 58 -2.49 -2.90 18.70
CA LEU A 58 -3.86 -3.41 18.63
C LEU A 58 -4.87 -2.27 18.85
N ARG A 59 -4.69 -1.44 19.88
CA ARG A 59 -5.55 -0.27 20.14
C ARG A 59 -5.52 0.73 18.98
N ALA A 60 -4.34 1.02 18.44
CA ALA A 60 -4.23 1.89 17.27
C ALA A 60 -4.95 1.29 16.04
N GLY A 61 -4.84 -0.03 15.83
CA GLY A 61 -5.57 -0.74 14.78
C GLY A 61 -7.08 -0.64 14.94
N GLU A 62 -7.60 -0.87 16.14
CA GLU A 62 -9.05 -0.72 16.47
C GLU A 62 -9.56 0.70 16.20
N GLN A 63 -8.80 1.72 16.60
CA GLN A 63 -9.16 3.12 16.35
C GLN A 63 -9.19 3.44 14.85
N ILE A 64 -8.20 2.96 14.09
CA ILE A 64 -8.16 3.15 12.63
C ILE A 64 -9.32 2.43 11.96
N LEU A 65 -9.66 1.20 12.37
CA LEU A 65 -10.78 0.44 11.82
C LEU A 65 -12.13 1.06 12.15
N ALA A 66 -12.30 1.62 13.36
CA ALA A 66 -13.51 2.30 13.77
C ALA A 66 -13.83 3.57 12.95
N VAL A 67 -12.77 4.24 12.45
CA VAL A 67 -12.91 5.45 11.62
C VAL A 67 -12.86 5.11 10.11
N ARG A 68 -12.46 3.89 9.76
CA ARG A 68 -12.31 3.49 8.35
C ARG A 68 -13.67 3.37 7.67
N PRO A 69 -13.95 4.14 6.60
CA PRO A 69 -15.23 4.03 5.90
C PRO A 69 -15.41 2.57 5.40
N SER A 70 -16.53 1.96 5.76
CA SER A 70 -16.98 0.70 5.16
C SER A 70 -17.81 1.06 3.92
N TYR A 71 -17.43 0.51 2.77
CA TYR A 71 -18.17 0.70 1.52
C TYR A 71 -19.01 -0.54 1.24
N THR A 72 -20.25 -0.34 0.86
CA THR A 72 -21.12 -1.38 0.33
C THR A 72 -20.58 -1.91 -1.00
N GLU A 73 -21.05 -3.06 -1.44
CA GLU A 73 -20.65 -3.62 -2.74
C GLU A 73 -21.04 -2.71 -3.92
N THR A 74 -22.20 -2.07 -3.82
CA THR A 74 -22.68 -1.10 -4.83
C THR A 74 -21.75 0.11 -4.90
N GLU A 75 -21.41 0.73 -3.77
CA GLU A 75 -20.49 1.86 -3.72
C GLU A 75 -19.10 1.52 -4.25
N ARG A 76 -18.62 0.29 -3.99
CA ARG A 76 -17.35 -0.19 -4.55
C ARG A 76 -17.40 -0.33 -6.06
N LEU A 77 -18.51 -0.88 -6.59
CA LEU A 77 -18.68 -1.07 -8.02
C LEU A 77 -18.76 0.28 -8.76
N GLU A 78 -19.57 1.19 -8.25
CA GLU A 78 -19.70 2.55 -8.78
C GLU A 78 -18.39 3.33 -8.68
N GLY A 79 -17.72 3.24 -7.52
CA GLY A 79 -16.42 3.86 -7.30
C GLY A 79 -15.35 3.35 -8.26
N LYS A 80 -15.29 2.04 -8.51
CA LYS A 80 -14.37 1.45 -9.49
C LYS A 80 -14.66 1.95 -10.91
N LYS A 81 -15.93 1.96 -11.33
CA LYS A 81 -16.33 2.46 -12.65
C LYS A 81 -15.99 3.94 -12.84
N ARG A 82 -16.25 4.78 -11.82
CA ARG A 82 -15.85 6.18 -11.83
C ARG A 82 -14.32 6.32 -11.90
N ALA A 83 -13.58 5.52 -11.12
CA ALA A 83 -12.13 5.54 -11.11
C ALA A 83 -11.52 5.14 -12.46
N GLU A 84 -12.08 4.15 -13.15
CA GLU A 84 -11.63 3.76 -14.49
C GLU A 84 -11.72 4.92 -15.49
N ASN A 85 -12.81 5.70 -15.46
CA ASN A 85 -13.00 6.83 -16.36
C ASN A 85 -12.05 7.98 -16.01
N VAL A 86 -12.04 8.41 -14.74
CA VAL A 86 -11.22 9.54 -14.28
C VAL A 86 -9.74 9.26 -14.47
N LEU A 87 -9.26 8.08 -14.02
CA LEU A 87 -7.85 7.72 -14.13
C LEU A 87 -7.39 7.57 -15.58
N LYS A 88 -8.27 7.08 -16.46
CA LYS A 88 -7.96 7.01 -17.90
C LYS A 88 -7.78 8.39 -18.51
N GLU A 89 -8.66 9.34 -18.18
CA GLU A 89 -8.58 10.74 -18.62
C GLU A 89 -7.30 11.41 -18.10
N ARG A 90 -7.03 11.32 -16.77
CA ARG A 90 -5.85 11.95 -16.17
C ARG A 90 -4.55 11.32 -16.66
N CYS A 91 -4.48 9.99 -16.79
CA CYS A 91 -3.30 9.33 -17.37
C CYS A 91 -3.05 9.76 -18.82
N CYS A 92 -4.08 9.91 -19.64
CA CYS A 92 -3.95 10.39 -21.02
C CYS A 92 -3.39 11.82 -21.05
N TYR A 93 -3.93 12.69 -20.22
CA TYR A 93 -3.50 14.09 -20.12
C TYR A 93 -2.03 14.20 -19.71
N TYR A 94 -1.67 13.61 -18.56
CA TYR A 94 -0.30 13.71 -18.05
C TYR A 94 0.73 12.93 -18.88
N ALA A 95 0.36 11.80 -19.46
CA ALA A 95 1.24 11.10 -20.38
C ALA A 95 1.59 11.94 -21.60
N GLY A 96 0.62 12.72 -22.12
CA GLY A 96 0.85 13.70 -23.18
C GLY A 96 1.81 14.81 -22.78
N LEU A 97 1.62 15.41 -21.60
CA LEU A 97 2.53 16.44 -21.07
C LEU A 97 3.95 15.91 -20.82
N MET A 98 4.07 14.71 -20.28
CA MET A 98 5.38 14.09 -19.97
C MET A 98 6.05 13.45 -21.19
N GLY A 99 5.38 13.35 -22.33
CA GLY A 99 5.89 12.68 -23.53
C GLY A 99 6.13 11.19 -23.33
N VAL A 100 5.37 10.53 -22.46
CA VAL A 100 5.52 9.09 -22.15
C VAL A 100 4.33 8.28 -22.65
N SER A 101 4.58 6.99 -22.88
CA SER A 101 3.53 6.02 -23.19
C SER A 101 3.35 5.04 -22.05
N TYR A 102 2.14 4.55 -21.87
CA TYR A 102 1.82 3.50 -20.90
C TYR A 102 1.01 2.38 -21.56
N GLY A 103 0.96 1.23 -20.89
CA GLY A 103 0.19 0.07 -21.35
C GLY A 103 -1.27 0.11 -20.89
N SER A 104 -1.71 -0.93 -20.22
CA SER A 104 -3.06 -1.00 -19.67
C SER A 104 -3.19 -0.30 -18.32
N ILE A 105 -4.37 0.25 -18.05
CA ILE A 105 -4.75 0.74 -16.72
C ILE A 105 -5.66 -0.31 -16.08
N THR A 106 -5.37 -0.67 -14.84
CA THR A 106 -6.20 -1.57 -14.04
C THR A 106 -6.57 -0.90 -12.71
N VAL A 107 -7.86 -0.86 -12.40
CA VAL A 107 -8.36 -0.34 -11.12
C VAL A 107 -8.64 -1.48 -10.17
N ARG A 108 -8.07 -1.42 -8.97
CA ARG A 108 -8.16 -2.46 -7.95
C ARG A 108 -8.46 -1.86 -6.57
N GLU A 109 -8.78 -2.72 -5.61
CA GLU A 109 -8.83 -2.35 -4.19
C GLU A 109 -7.59 -2.93 -3.50
N GLN A 110 -6.54 -2.11 -3.41
CA GLN A 110 -5.29 -2.50 -2.76
C GLN A 110 -5.28 -2.01 -1.30
N LYS A 111 -4.68 -2.80 -0.40
CA LYS A 111 -4.61 -2.45 1.03
C LYS A 111 -3.50 -1.46 1.36
N THR A 112 -2.40 -1.47 0.60
CA THR A 112 -1.14 -0.81 0.97
C THR A 112 -0.58 0.16 -0.06
N ARG A 113 -1.18 0.27 -1.24
CA ARG A 113 -0.67 1.12 -2.34
C ARG A 113 -1.80 1.89 -3.00
N TRP A 114 -1.50 3.11 -3.41
CA TRP A 114 -2.41 3.94 -4.19
C TRP A 114 -2.25 3.69 -5.69
N GLY A 115 -1.02 3.41 -6.13
CA GLY A 115 -0.68 3.09 -7.50
C GLY A 115 0.48 2.12 -7.62
N SER A 116 0.78 1.67 -8.82
CA SER A 116 2.02 0.99 -9.21
C SER A 116 2.17 0.99 -10.72
N CYS A 117 3.41 1.16 -11.19
CA CYS A 117 3.80 0.99 -12.58
C CYS A 117 4.68 -0.25 -12.73
N SER A 118 4.36 -1.12 -13.68
CA SER A 118 5.21 -2.27 -14.01
C SER A 118 6.32 -1.88 -15.01
N ALA A 119 7.37 -2.69 -15.09
CA ALA A 119 8.43 -2.50 -16.11
C ALA A 119 7.89 -2.49 -17.56
N LYS A 120 6.75 -3.14 -17.80
CA LYS A 120 6.06 -3.11 -19.11
C LYS A 120 5.19 -1.86 -19.31
N GLY A 121 5.11 -0.97 -18.32
CA GLY A 121 4.32 0.24 -18.38
C GLY A 121 2.84 0.07 -18.04
N ASN A 122 2.41 -1.08 -17.52
CA ASN A 122 1.04 -1.25 -17.05
C ASN A 122 0.87 -0.53 -15.71
N LEU A 123 -0.18 0.27 -15.63
CA LEU A 123 -0.53 1.08 -14.46
C LEU A 123 -1.63 0.38 -13.66
N ASN A 124 -1.48 0.33 -12.35
CA ASN A 124 -2.54 -0.13 -11.46
C ASN A 124 -2.82 0.98 -10.45
N PHE A 125 -4.09 1.23 -10.19
CA PHE A 125 -4.53 2.26 -9.24
C PHE A 125 -5.57 1.70 -8.27
N ASN A 126 -5.59 2.28 -7.08
CA ASN A 126 -6.64 2.04 -6.10
C ASN A 126 -7.88 2.89 -6.46
N TRP A 127 -9.05 2.27 -6.56
CA TRP A 127 -10.28 2.98 -6.88
C TRP A 127 -10.60 4.12 -5.90
N LYS A 128 -10.14 4.03 -4.66
CA LYS A 128 -10.34 5.06 -3.63
C LYS A 128 -9.65 6.38 -3.92
N LEU A 129 -8.78 6.44 -4.93
CA LEU A 129 -8.16 7.69 -5.38
C LEU A 129 -9.20 8.72 -5.81
N VAL A 130 -10.33 8.29 -6.39
CA VAL A 130 -11.40 9.23 -6.81
C VAL A 130 -12.21 9.80 -5.63
N LEU A 131 -11.92 9.37 -4.41
CA LEU A 131 -12.47 9.92 -3.18
C LEU A 131 -11.52 10.94 -2.53
N MET A 132 -10.30 11.08 -3.08
CA MET A 132 -9.32 12.04 -2.62
C MET A 132 -9.48 13.37 -3.37
N PRO A 133 -8.90 14.47 -2.84
CA PRO A 133 -8.74 15.71 -3.60
C PRO A 133 -8.05 15.44 -4.94
N GLU A 134 -8.41 16.23 -5.96
CA GLU A 134 -7.91 16.03 -7.33
C GLU A 134 -6.38 16.13 -7.40
N GLU A 135 -5.78 17.02 -6.61
CA GLU A 135 -4.33 17.23 -6.54
C GLU A 135 -3.60 15.96 -6.06
N ILE A 136 -4.21 15.22 -5.13
CA ILE A 136 -3.65 13.94 -4.64
C ILE A 136 -3.78 12.85 -5.70
N LEU A 137 -4.91 12.80 -6.41
CA LEU A 137 -5.12 11.85 -7.49
C LEU A 137 -4.10 12.09 -8.60
N ASP A 138 -3.93 13.34 -9.01
CA ASP A 138 -3.00 13.77 -10.05
C ASP A 138 -1.55 13.48 -9.66
N TYR A 139 -1.18 13.81 -8.42
CA TYR A 139 0.14 13.47 -7.91
C TYR A 139 0.44 11.96 -8.05
N VAL A 140 -0.51 11.09 -7.69
CA VAL A 140 -0.31 9.64 -7.83
C VAL A 140 -0.23 9.23 -9.31
N VAL A 141 -1.05 9.81 -10.18
CA VAL A 141 -1.00 9.55 -11.63
C VAL A 141 0.36 9.93 -12.21
N VAL A 142 0.85 11.14 -11.93
CA VAL A 142 2.16 11.64 -12.38
C VAL A 142 3.29 10.78 -11.81
N HIS A 143 3.21 10.39 -10.54
CA HIS A 143 4.17 9.50 -9.89
C HIS A 143 4.30 8.16 -10.63
N GLU A 144 3.18 7.51 -10.96
CA GLU A 144 3.22 6.23 -11.66
C GLU A 144 3.66 6.38 -13.14
N LEU A 145 3.34 7.50 -13.77
CA LEU A 145 3.83 7.80 -15.12
C LEU A 145 5.33 8.14 -15.13
N ALA A 146 5.86 8.80 -14.09
CA ALA A 146 7.29 9.09 -13.97
C ALA A 146 8.14 7.81 -13.94
N HIS A 147 7.60 6.69 -13.47
CA HIS A 147 8.24 5.39 -13.57
C HIS A 147 8.43 4.89 -15.01
N ARG A 148 7.81 5.52 -16.00
CA ARG A 148 8.09 5.25 -17.42
C ARG A 148 9.45 5.83 -17.87
N LEU A 149 9.91 6.87 -17.18
CA LEU A 149 11.21 7.52 -17.41
C LEU A 149 12.27 6.96 -16.47
N GLN A 150 11.92 6.82 -15.18
CA GLN A 150 12.83 6.35 -14.14
C GLN A 150 12.11 5.33 -13.23
N MET A 151 12.56 4.07 -13.27
CA MET A 151 11.97 2.97 -12.49
C MET A 151 12.30 3.03 -10.99
N ASN A 152 13.34 3.78 -10.62
CA ASN A 152 13.77 4.02 -9.24
C ASN A 152 13.44 5.44 -8.82
N HIS A 153 13.36 5.71 -7.52
CA HIS A 153 13.13 7.05 -6.97
C HIS A 153 14.47 7.82 -6.84
N SER A 154 15.21 7.96 -7.95
CA SER A 154 16.44 8.73 -8.02
C SER A 154 16.15 10.24 -8.05
N THR A 155 17.19 11.08 -8.05
CA THR A 155 17.04 12.54 -8.16
C THR A 155 16.28 12.90 -9.43
N GLU A 156 16.61 12.27 -10.55
CA GLU A 156 15.98 12.50 -11.86
C GLU A 156 14.49 12.15 -11.84
N PHE A 157 14.07 11.17 -11.03
CA PHE A 157 12.66 10.86 -10.83
C PHE A 157 11.93 12.04 -10.16
N TRP A 158 12.51 12.57 -9.10
CA TRP A 158 11.90 13.70 -8.37
C TRP A 158 11.88 15.00 -9.18
N ASP A 159 12.94 15.26 -9.96
CA ASP A 159 13.01 16.40 -10.88
C ASP A 159 11.88 16.33 -11.93
N CYS A 160 11.65 15.14 -12.50
CA CYS A 160 10.55 14.90 -13.44
C CYS A 160 9.17 15.19 -12.81
N LEU A 161 8.99 14.80 -11.55
CA LEU A 161 7.73 14.98 -10.83
C LEU A 161 7.43 16.45 -10.54
N LEU A 162 8.45 17.20 -10.11
CA LEU A 162 8.35 18.64 -9.85
C LEU A 162 8.03 19.43 -11.13
N TYR A 163 8.76 19.16 -12.22
CA TYR A 163 8.56 19.84 -13.49
C TYR A 163 7.14 19.62 -14.07
N THR A 164 6.57 18.42 -13.87
CA THR A 164 5.24 18.11 -14.38
C THR A 164 4.14 18.79 -13.54
N SER A 165 4.35 18.94 -12.23
CA SER A 165 3.41 19.64 -11.35
C SER A 165 3.32 21.12 -11.71
N ASP A 166 4.46 21.79 -11.93
CA ASP A 166 4.51 23.21 -12.31
C ASP A 166 3.88 23.47 -13.68
N ALA A 167 4.08 22.56 -14.63
CA ALA A 167 3.52 22.68 -15.98
C ALA A 167 2.00 22.43 -16.06
N ALA A 168 1.39 21.87 -15.03
CA ALA A 168 -0.05 21.62 -14.96
C ALA A 168 -0.82 22.82 -14.37
N ASP A 169 -0.12 23.72 -13.68
CA ASP A 169 -0.68 24.92 -13.04
C ASP A 169 -0.65 26.16 -13.97
N GLU A 170 -0.07 26.07 -15.18
CA GLU A 170 -0.08 27.10 -16.23
C GLU A 170 -1.19 26.85 -17.27
#